data_50ab622b5e55de69379d2bc1db0978f1
#
_entry.id   50ab622b5e55de69379d2bc1db0978f1
#
_cell.length_a   1.000
_cell.length_b   1.000
_cell.length_c   1.000
_cell.angle_alpha   90.00
_cell.angle_beta   90.00
_cell.angle_gamma   90.00
#
_symmetry.space_group_name_H-M   'P 1'
#
loop_
_entity.id
_entity.type
_entity.pdbx_description
1 polymer ?
#
loop_
_entity_poly.entity_id
_entity_poly.type
_entity_poly.pdbx_seq_one_letter_code
_entity_poly.pdbx_strand_id
1 'polypeptide(L)' 'MIVTLKKGTSDVQMNEFISSWEQRGFGVHVSKGENLTILGLLGDTSSIDTEFVQANPLVDKVKRISAPYKLANRS' A
#
# COMPACT_ATOMS: atom_id res chain seq x y z
N MET A 1 -2.79 0.32 -5.27
CA MET A 1 -2.54 1.40 -4.31
C MET A 1 -1.12 1.29 -3.76
N ILE A 2 -0.42 2.37 -3.71
CA ILE A 2 0.95 2.41 -3.17
C ILE A 2 0.92 3.12 -1.83
N VAL A 3 1.45 2.45 -0.81
CA VAL A 3 1.52 3.01 0.53
C VAL A 3 2.99 3.14 0.90
N THR A 4 3.39 4.35 1.28
CA THR A 4 4.75 4.60 1.73
C THR A 4 4.72 4.68 3.26
N LEU A 5 5.52 3.85 3.91
CA LEU A 5 5.61 3.84 5.35
C LEU A 5 6.63 4.86 5.83
N LYS A 6 6.43 5.36 7.02
CA LYS A 6 7.35 6.34 7.60
C LYS A 6 8.69 5.70 7.92
N LYS A 7 9.71 6.51 7.83
CA LYS A 7 11.05 6.13 8.24
C LYS A 7 11.01 5.75 9.73
N GLY A 8 11.66 4.67 10.08
CA GLY A 8 11.69 4.22 11.46
C GLY A 8 10.61 3.22 11.83
N THR A 9 9.74 2.86 10.89
CA THR A 9 8.75 1.82 11.15
C THR A 9 9.47 0.50 11.38
N SER A 10 9.17 -0.16 12.50
CA SER A 10 9.81 -1.44 12.81
C SER A 10 9.22 -2.56 11.96
N ASP A 11 9.99 -3.66 11.84
CA ASP A 11 9.53 -4.81 11.09
C ASP A 11 8.24 -5.39 11.69
N VAL A 12 8.13 -5.37 13.01
CA VAL A 12 6.93 -5.87 13.68
C VAL A 12 5.72 -5.04 13.28
N GLN A 13 5.86 -3.73 13.33
CA GLN A 13 4.78 -2.82 12.95
C GLN A 13 4.40 -3.00 11.49
N MET A 14 5.40 -3.12 10.63
CA MET A 14 5.17 -3.34 9.22
C MET A 14 4.42 -4.64 8.96
N ASN A 15 4.86 -5.72 9.63
CA ASN A 15 4.21 -7.02 9.47
C ASN A 15 2.77 -7.00 9.95
N GLU A 16 2.49 -6.30 11.04
CA GLU A 16 1.12 -6.17 11.52
C GLU A 16 0.25 -5.43 10.51
N PHE A 17 0.80 -4.38 9.93
CA PHE A 17 0.09 -3.61 8.91
C PHE A 17 -0.21 -4.48 7.70
N ILE A 18 0.79 -5.21 7.22
CA ILE A 18 0.64 -6.10 6.06
C ILE A 18 -0.41 -7.18 6.36
N SER A 19 -0.30 -7.80 7.53
CA SER A 19 -1.22 -8.85 7.91
C SER A 19 -2.66 -8.36 7.94
N SER A 20 -2.86 -7.15 8.42
CA SER A 20 -4.18 -6.54 8.45
C SER A 20 -4.81 -6.46 7.06
N TRP A 21 -4.02 -6.10 6.06
CA TRP A 21 -4.51 -6.01 4.69
C TRP A 21 -4.70 -7.38 4.07
N GLU A 22 -3.80 -8.31 4.36
CA GLU A 22 -3.94 -9.66 3.83
C GLU A 22 -5.20 -10.34 4.36
N GLN A 23 -5.55 -10.08 5.60
CA GLN A 23 -6.78 -10.63 6.18
C GLN A 23 -8.03 -10.09 5.50
N ARG A 24 -7.92 -8.95 4.87
CA ARG A 24 -9.02 -8.35 4.11
C ARG A 24 -9.10 -8.90 2.68
N GLY A 25 -8.16 -9.76 2.31
CA GLY A 25 -8.15 -10.37 0.99
C GLY A 25 -7.29 -9.64 -0.03
N PHE A 26 -6.48 -8.68 0.40
CA PHE A 26 -5.58 -7.97 -0.50
C PHE A 26 -4.21 -8.63 -0.51
N GLY A 27 -3.56 -8.58 -1.67
CA GLY A 27 -2.16 -8.95 -1.75
C GLY A 27 -1.32 -7.75 -1.36
N VAL A 28 -0.17 -8.00 -0.74
CA VAL A 28 0.73 -6.94 -0.35
C VAL A 28 2.13 -7.26 -0.87
N HIS A 29 2.67 -6.34 -1.64
CA HIS A 29 4.04 -6.46 -2.14
C HIS A 29 4.92 -5.47 -1.38
N VAL A 30 5.99 -5.97 -0.77
CA VAL A 30 6.89 -5.13 0.02
C VAL A 30 8.12 -4.77 -0.79
N SER A 31 8.42 -3.49 -0.85
CA SER A 31 9.63 -3.00 -1.49
C SER A 31 10.38 -2.14 -0.47
N LYS A 32 11.51 -2.62 0.00
CA LYS A 32 12.32 -1.86 0.96
C LYS A 32 13.35 -1.03 0.23
N GLY A 33 13.27 0.28 0.41
CA GLY A 33 14.30 1.19 -0.07
C GLY A 33 15.27 1.52 1.05
N GLU A 34 16.26 2.35 0.74
CA GLU A 34 17.27 2.74 1.74
C GLU A 34 16.66 3.52 2.89
N ASN A 35 15.73 4.40 2.58
CA ASN A 35 15.15 5.29 3.59
C ASN A 35 13.66 5.07 3.79
N LEU A 36 13.01 4.39 2.89
CA LEU A 36 11.57 4.23 2.91
C LEU A 36 11.18 2.80 2.59
N THR A 37 10.08 2.36 3.16
CA THR A 37 9.48 1.10 2.80
C THR A 37 8.20 1.39 2.04
N ILE A 38 8.06 0.80 0.88
CA ILE A 38 6.89 1.00 0.03
C ILE A 38 6.11 -0.31 -0.05
N LEU A 39 4.82 -0.23 0.16
CA LEU A 39 3.94 -1.38 0.07
C LEU A 39 2.99 -1.20 -1.09
N GLY A 40 2.93 -2.20 -1.96
CA GLY A 40 1.97 -2.21 -3.05
C GLY A 40 0.78 -3.07 -2.67
N LEU A 41 -0.38 -2.48 -2.57
CA LEU A 41 -1.61 -3.22 -2.30
C LEU A 41 -2.22 -3.67 -3.61
N LEU A 42 -2.44 -4.98 -3.71
CA LEU A 42 -2.98 -5.59 -4.91
C LEU A 42 -4.42 -6.06 -4.65
N GLY A 43 -5.25 -5.99 -5.66
CA GLY A 43 -6.64 -6.39 -5.56
C GLY A 43 -7.56 -5.21 -5.77
N ASP A 44 -8.79 -5.33 -5.30
CA ASP A 44 -9.79 -4.27 -5.49
C ASP A 44 -9.58 -3.15 -4.47
N THR A 45 -8.56 -2.34 -4.72
CA THR A 45 -8.23 -1.24 -3.83
C THR A 45 -9.12 -0.03 -4.02
N SER A 46 -9.99 -0.04 -5.03
CA SER A 46 -10.88 1.08 -5.28
C SER A 46 -11.90 1.27 -4.14
N SER A 47 -12.15 0.21 -3.38
CA SER A 47 -13.04 0.29 -2.22
C SER A 47 -12.36 0.83 -0.97
N ILE A 48 -11.04 1.00 -1.02
CA ILE A 48 -10.28 1.48 0.11
C ILE A 48 -10.25 3.00 0.11
N ASP A 49 -10.57 3.58 1.26
CA ASP A 49 -10.49 5.03 1.42
C ASP A 49 -9.04 5.40 1.73
N THR A 50 -8.45 6.24 0.87
CA THR A 50 -7.07 6.67 1.06
C THR A 50 -6.91 7.45 2.35
N GLU A 51 -7.93 8.18 2.75
CA GLU A 51 -7.86 8.93 4.01
C GLU A 51 -7.77 7.99 5.20
N PHE A 52 -8.47 6.86 5.13
CA PHE A 52 -8.40 5.86 6.19
C PHE A 52 -6.98 5.31 6.32
N VAL A 53 -6.35 5.01 5.20
CA VAL A 53 -4.99 4.49 5.21
C VAL A 53 -4.01 5.57 5.65
N GLN A 54 -4.19 6.78 5.15
CA GLN A 54 -3.34 7.91 5.49
C GLN A 54 -3.40 8.25 6.99
N ALA A 55 -4.51 7.95 7.63
CA ALA A 55 -4.67 8.22 9.05
C ALA A 55 -3.84 7.28 9.94
N ASN A 56 -3.35 6.19 9.39
CA ASN A 56 -2.51 5.27 10.13
C ASN A 56 -1.17 5.94 10.46
N PRO A 57 -0.73 5.93 11.73
CA PRO A 57 0.51 6.61 12.12
C PRO A 57 1.76 6.04 11.46
N LEU A 58 1.69 4.81 10.94
CA LEU A 58 2.83 4.21 10.24
C LEU A 58 2.95 4.71 8.79
N VAL A 59 1.88 5.28 8.25
CA VAL A 59 1.83 5.66 6.85
C VAL A 59 2.31 7.09 6.66
N ASP A 60 3.28 7.26 5.76
CA ASP A 60 3.76 8.57 5.37
C ASP A 60 2.91 9.14 4.25
N LYS A 61 2.71 8.35 3.20
CA LYS A 61 1.94 8.76 2.04
C LYS A 61 1.15 7.60 1.47
N VAL A 62 0.04 7.91 0.85
CA VAL A 62 -0.75 6.94 0.10
C VAL A 62 -0.96 7.50 -1.29
N LYS A 63 -0.68 6.68 -2.29
CA LYS A 63 -0.91 7.08 -3.67
C LYS A 63 -1.81 6.05 -4.32
N ARG A 64 -2.94 6.49 -4.83
CA ARG A 64 -3.84 5.61 -5.56
C ARG A 64 -3.40 5.60 -7.01
N ILE A 65 -3.09 4.42 -7.51
CA ILE A 65 -2.77 4.25 -8.91
C ILE A 65 -4.03 3.74 -9.58
N SER A 66 -4.62 4.54 -10.41
CA SER A 66 -5.65 4.06 -11.27
C SER A 66 -4.92 3.46 -12.46
N ALA A 67 -5.00 2.16 -12.61
CA ALA A 67 -4.37 1.49 -13.72
C ALA A 67 -5.37 1.43 -14.86
N PRO A 68 -5.23 2.19 -15.76
CA PRO A 68 -6.03 2.05 -16.95
C PRO A 68 -5.36 1.07 -17.88
N TYR A 69 -4.84 0.83 -17.67
CA TYR A 69 -4.37 0.28 -18.45
C TYR A 69 -4.95 -0.27 -19.30
N LYS A 70 -5.37 -0.27 -19.26
CA LYS A 70 -5.91 -0.58 -19.84
C LYS A 70 -5.91 -0.40 -20.92
N LEU A 71 -5.59 0.01 -21.11
CA LEU A 71 -5.60 0.15 -21.99
C LEU A 71 -5.14 0.07 -22.68
N ALA A 72 -4.86 0.02 -22.58
CA ALA A 72 -4.56 -0.19 -23.19
C ALA A 72 -4.34 -0.38 -23.90
N ASN A 73 -4.34 -0.48 -24.06
CA ASN A 73 -4.30 -0.84 -24.82
C ASN A 73 -4.35 -0.85 -25.65
N ARG A 74 -4.38 -0.94 -25.75
CA ARG A 74 -4.45 -1.11 -26.69
C ARG A 74 -4.55 -1.16 -27.31
N SER A 75 -4.48 -1.19 -27.26
CA SER A 75 -4.59 -1.33 -27.97
C SER A 75 -4.61 -1.31 -28.44
#